data_f8884f2bd2acb907ddf27d84babffdd5
#
_entry.id   f8884f2bd2acb907ddf27d84babffdd5
#
_cell.length_a   1.000
_cell.length_b   1.000
_cell.length_c   1.000
_cell.angle_alpha   90.00
_cell.angle_beta   90.00
_cell.angle_gamma   90.00
#
_symmetry.space_group_name_H-M   'P 1'
#
loop_
_entity.id
_entity.type
_entity.pdbx_description
1 polymer ?
#
loop_
_entity_poly.entity_id
_entity_poly.type
_entity_poly.pdbx_seq_one_letter_code
_entity_poly.pdbx_strand_id
1 'polypeptide(L)'
;MENILISACLLGVCCRYDGESKPIMQTVALMERYHLVPVCPEQLGGLPTPREPSERQGCAVVMKSGTDVTAQYRRGAEAALRLCRLTGCEAAILKERSPSCGCGRIYDGTFTGTLTDGDGVTAALLKENGIKVYGTTLPDAVSYAAALASASGSGLARLFEGLVRSEGGTPL
;
A
#
# COMPACT_ATOMS: atom_id res chain seq x y z
N MET A 1 19.89 2.88 -7.57
CA MET A 1 18.44 3.13 -7.41
C MET A 1 18.01 2.59 -6.05
N GLU A 2 17.20 3.33 -5.33
CA GLU A 2 16.67 2.90 -4.03
C GLU A 2 15.59 1.83 -4.20
N ASN A 3 15.46 0.96 -3.21
CA ASN A 3 14.44 -0.07 -3.20
C ASN A 3 13.20 0.41 -2.44
N ILE A 4 12.02 0.20 -2.99
CA ILE A 4 10.74 0.55 -2.39
C ILE A 4 9.85 -0.68 -2.34
N LEU A 5 9.29 -0.95 -1.16
CA LEU A 5 8.26 -1.98 -1.01
C LEU A 5 6.95 -1.47 -1.62
N ILE A 6 6.27 -2.29 -2.41
CA ILE A 6 4.99 -1.89 -3.03
C ILE A 6 3.96 -3.00 -2.95
N SER A 7 2.70 -2.64 -2.68
CA SER A 7 1.61 -3.62 -2.77
C SER A 7 1.54 -4.20 -4.18
N ALA A 8 1.68 -5.52 -4.32
CA ALA A 8 1.76 -6.21 -5.62
C ALA A 8 0.54 -5.96 -6.52
N CYS A 9 -0.64 -5.79 -5.94
CA CYS A 9 -1.85 -5.46 -6.69
C CYS A 9 -1.78 -4.10 -7.41
N LEU A 10 -0.93 -3.16 -6.95
CA LEU A 10 -0.69 -1.87 -7.60
C LEU A 10 0.16 -1.99 -8.86
N LEU A 11 0.84 -3.11 -9.03
CA LEU A 11 1.63 -3.47 -10.22
C LEU A 11 0.87 -4.38 -11.21
N GLY A 12 -0.42 -4.65 -10.95
CA GLY A 12 -1.23 -5.50 -11.81
C GLY A 12 -1.27 -6.98 -11.39
N VAL A 13 -0.67 -7.37 -10.26
CA VAL A 13 -0.77 -8.74 -9.75
C VAL A 13 -2.17 -8.97 -9.18
N CYS A 14 -2.85 -10.02 -9.65
CA CYS A 14 -4.20 -10.39 -9.24
C CYS A 14 -4.19 -11.08 -7.86
N CYS A 15 -3.86 -10.33 -6.81
CA CYS A 15 -3.66 -10.83 -5.44
C CYS A 15 -4.61 -10.20 -4.41
N ARG A 16 -5.54 -9.35 -4.84
CA ARG A 16 -6.58 -8.80 -3.97
C ARG A 16 -7.54 -9.91 -3.49
N TYR A 17 -8.34 -9.58 -2.49
CA TYR A 17 -9.33 -10.53 -1.94
C TYR A 17 -10.33 -11.04 -3.00
N ASP A 18 -10.69 -10.20 -3.97
CA ASP A 18 -11.61 -10.51 -5.07
C ASP A 18 -10.92 -11.22 -6.27
N GLY A 19 -9.62 -11.48 -6.18
CA GLY A 19 -8.84 -12.07 -7.27
C GLY A 19 -8.43 -11.06 -8.35
N GLU A 20 -8.73 -9.78 -8.16
CA GLU A 20 -8.41 -8.70 -9.09
C GLU A 20 -7.10 -7.99 -8.74
N SER A 21 -6.68 -7.06 -9.58
CA SER A 21 -5.59 -6.12 -9.35
C SER A 21 -6.11 -4.68 -9.26
N LYS A 22 -5.23 -3.74 -8.95
CA LYS A 22 -5.54 -2.30 -8.95
C LYS A 22 -4.28 -1.53 -9.40
N PRO A 23 -3.85 -1.70 -10.65
CA PRO A 23 -2.63 -1.03 -11.13
C PRO A 23 -2.76 0.48 -11.04
N ILE A 24 -1.64 1.14 -10.71
CA ILE A 24 -1.52 2.59 -10.70
C ILE A 24 -0.79 3.06 -11.94
N MET A 25 -1.20 4.20 -12.50
CA MET A 25 -0.60 4.75 -13.72
C MET A 25 0.86 5.17 -13.52
N GLN A 26 1.24 5.50 -12.30
CA GLN A 26 2.59 5.94 -11.93
C GLN A 26 3.65 4.82 -11.93
N THR A 27 3.26 3.57 -12.15
CA THR A 27 4.16 2.40 -12.05
C THR A 27 5.41 2.56 -12.91
N VAL A 28 5.26 2.96 -14.18
CA VAL A 28 6.39 3.13 -15.11
C VAL A 28 7.35 4.20 -14.61
N ALA A 29 6.85 5.36 -14.23
CA ALA A 29 7.66 6.47 -13.71
C ALA A 29 8.39 6.09 -12.40
N LEU A 30 7.76 5.27 -11.56
CA LEU A 30 8.39 4.74 -10.35
C LEU A 30 9.53 3.77 -10.72
N MET A 31 9.34 2.86 -11.69
CA MET A 31 10.35 1.89 -12.12
C MET A 31 11.58 2.53 -12.78
N GLU A 32 11.44 3.71 -13.37
CA GLU A 32 12.57 4.46 -13.92
C GLU A 32 13.53 4.97 -12.82
N ARG A 33 13.07 5.07 -11.57
CA ARG A 33 13.82 5.68 -10.46
C ARG A 33 14.10 4.75 -9.29
N TYR A 34 13.27 3.73 -9.12
CA TYR A 34 13.28 2.82 -7.98
C TYR A 34 13.23 1.37 -8.41
N HIS A 35 13.85 0.51 -7.64
CA HIS A 35 13.57 -0.91 -7.69
C HIS A 35 12.32 -1.19 -6.84
N LEU A 36 11.24 -1.59 -7.48
CA LEU A 36 9.99 -1.90 -6.81
C LEU A 36 10.01 -3.35 -6.32
N VAL A 37 9.88 -3.55 -5.02
CA VAL A 37 9.80 -4.86 -4.37
C VAL A 37 8.33 -5.20 -4.12
N PRO A 38 7.69 -6.03 -4.96
CA PRO A 38 6.27 -6.33 -4.83
C PRO A 38 5.98 -7.23 -3.64
N VAL A 39 4.91 -6.93 -2.92
CA VAL A 39 4.46 -7.71 -1.77
C VAL A 39 2.93 -7.77 -1.69
N CYS A 40 2.39 -8.94 -1.36
CA CYS A 40 1.02 -9.06 -0.87
C CYS A 40 1.05 -9.69 0.53
N PRO A 41 0.95 -8.89 1.60
CA PRO A 41 1.05 -9.42 2.95
C PRO A 41 -0.04 -10.43 3.29
N GLU A 42 -1.23 -10.30 2.71
CA GLU A 42 -2.33 -11.25 2.93
C GLU A 42 -1.98 -12.64 2.38
N GLN A 43 -1.40 -12.73 1.17
CA GLN A 43 -0.91 -13.99 0.62
C GLN A 43 0.29 -14.53 1.40
N LEU A 44 1.23 -13.68 1.79
CA LEU A 44 2.39 -14.08 2.61
C LEU A 44 1.97 -14.59 4.00
N GLY A 45 0.84 -14.12 4.50
CA GLY A 45 0.23 -14.62 5.72
C GLY A 45 -0.50 -15.95 5.59
N GLY A 46 -0.61 -16.49 4.37
CA GLY A 46 -1.25 -17.77 4.07
C GLY A 46 -2.73 -17.68 3.72
N LEU A 47 -3.23 -16.49 3.38
CA LEU A 47 -4.59 -16.34 2.89
C LEU A 47 -4.66 -16.66 1.39
N PRO A 48 -5.70 -17.40 0.91
CA PRO A 48 -5.86 -17.71 -0.49
C PRO A 48 -6.28 -16.50 -1.34
N THR A 49 -6.21 -16.65 -2.63
CA THR A 49 -6.79 -15.72 -3.61
C THR A 49 -7.68 -16.50 -4.56
N PRO A 50 -8.97 -16.20 -4.73
CA PRO A 50 -9.72 -15.18 -3.98
C PRO A 50 -9.97 -15.60 -2.52
N ARG A 51 -10.40 -14.64 -1.70
CA ARG A 51 -10.74 -14.81 -0.29
C ARG A 51 -11.88 -13.89 0.12
N GLU A 52 -12.47 -14.19 1.24
CA GLU A 52 -13.52 -13.35 1.81
C GLU A 52 -12.96 -11.99 2.26
N PRO A 53 -13.71 -10.88 2.07
CA PRO A 53 -13.28 -9.58 2.56
C PRO A 53 -13.14 -9.59 4.08
N SER A 54 -12.13 -8.88 4.56
CA SER A 54 -11.84 -8.72 5.98
C SER A 54 -11.73 -7.25 6.35
N GLU A 55 -12.05 -6.93 7.60
CA GLU A 55 -11.89 -5.60 8.17
C GLU A 55 -11.24 -5.66 9.55
N ARG A 56 -10.58 -4.57 9.96
CA ARG A 56 -10.02 -4.46 11.32
C ARG A 56 -11.12 -4.11 12.30
N GLN A 57 -11.14 -4.84 13.42
CA GLN A 57 -11.97 -4.57 14.59
C GLN A 57 -11.03 -4.39 15.80
N GLY A 58 -10.56 -3.17 16.03
CA GLY A 58 -9.53 -2.89 17.02
C GLY A 58 -8.20 -3.59 16.68
N CYS A 59 -7.76 -4.52 17.55
CA CYS A 59 -6.55 -5.30 17.36
C CYS A 59 -6.75 -6.58 16.54
N ALA A 60 -7.99 -6.96 16.26
CA ALA A 60 -8.35 -8.14 15.46
C ALA A 60 -8.59 -7.78 13.99
N VAL A 61 -8.45 -8.77 13.13
CA VAL A 61 -8.91 -8.73 11.74
C VAL A 61 -9.87 -9.89 11.53
N VAL A 62 -11.08 -9.57 11.08
CA VAL A 62 -12.17 -10.53 10.99
C VAL A 62 -12.71 -10.54 9.56
N MET A 63 -12.99 -11.73 9.02
CA MET A 63 -13.70 -11.90 7.74
C MET A 63 -15.17 -11.53 7.91
N LYS A 64 -15.85 -11.23 6.82
CA LYS A 64 -17.29 -10.91 6.82
C LYS A 64 -18.15 -12.04 7.44
N SER A 65 -17.71 -13.29 7.32
CA SER A 65 -18.33 -14.47 7.99
C SER A 65 -18.12 -14.52 9.50
N GLY A 66 -17.28 -13.64 10.06
CA GLY A 66 -16.91 -13.66 11.49
C GLY A 66 -15.64 -14.46 11.80
N THR A 67 -14.99 -15.05 10.81
CA THR A 67 -13.75 -15.81 11.01
C THR A 67 -12.60 -14.88 11.39
N ASP A 68 -11.95 -15.14 12.50
CA ASP A 68 -10.74 -14.39 12.92
C ASP A 68 -9.52 -14.83 12.09
N VAL A 69 -8.90 -13.88 11.41
CA VAL A 69 -7.71 -14.06 10.57
C VAL A 69 -6.55 -13.19 11.04
N THR A 70 -6.60 -12.72 12.25
CA THR A 70 -5.57 -11.84 12.86
C THR A 70 -4.18 -12.44 12.76
N ALA A 71 -4.05 -13.76 13.02
CA ALA A 71 -2.76 -14.44 12.97
C ALA A 71 -2.16 -14.42 11.56
N GLN A 72 -2.98 -14.59 10.52
CA GLN A 72 -2.55 -14.54 9.12
C GLN A 72 -2.08 -13.12 8.75
N TYR A 73 -2.83 -12.10 9.15
CA TYR A 73 -2.46 -10.71 8.90
C TYR A 73 -1.16 -10.32 9.60
N ARG A 74 -0.96 -10.75 10.84
CA ARG A 74 0.32 -10.53 11.58
C ARG A 74 1.49 -11.22 10.91
N ARG A 75 1.37 -12.50 10.55
CA ARG A 75 2.43 -13.23 9.81
C ARG A 75 2.79 -12.55 8.50
N GLY A 76 1.77 -12.09 7.76
CA GLY A 76 1.98 -11.38 6.51
C GLY A 76 2.69 -10.04 6.68
N ALA A 77 2.33 -9.29 7.71
CA ALA A 77 3.00 -8.03 8.06
C ALA A 77 4.47 -8.25 8.45
N GLU A 78 4.74 -9.26 9.26
CA GLU A 78 6.12 -9.65 9.64
C GLU A 78 6.94 -10.12 8.43
N ALA A 79 6.33 -10.87 7.51
CA ALA A 79 6.99 -11.27 6.27
C ALA A 79 7.31 -10.06 5.38
N ALA A 80 6.39 -9.11 5.25
CA ALA A 80 6.61 -7.87 4.52
C ALA A 80 7.73 -7.03 5.15
N LEU A 81 7.77 -6.90 6.47
CA LEU A 81 8.85 -6.21 7.19
C LEU A 81 10.20 -6.89 6.97
N ARG A 82 10.26 -8.23 6.99
CA ARG A 82 11.49 -8.98 6.69
C ARG A 82 11.98 -8.71 5.28
N LEU A 83 11.09 -8.74 4.28
CA LEU A 83 11.44 -8.40 2.89
C LEU A 83 11.97 -6.98 2.79
N CYS A 84 11.29 -6.03 3.44
CA CYS A 84 11.70 -4.63 3.47
C CYS A 84 13.14 -4.46 4.00
N ARG A 85 13.46 -5.12 5.11
CA ARG A 85 14.80 -5.12 5.71
C ARG A 85 15.84 -5.82 4.84
N LEU A 86 15.51 -7.00 4.32
CA LEU A 86 16.39 -7.80 3.46
C LEU A 86 16.78 -7.05 2.18
N THR A 87 15.83 -6.34 1.60
CA THR A 87 16.03 -5.59 0.36
C THR A 87 16.47 -4.14 0.59
N GLY A 88 16.61 -3.71 1.84
CA GLY A 88 17.02 -2.35 2.18
C GLY A 88 16.00 -1.28 1.75
N CYS A 89 14.70 -1.59 1.81
CA CYS A 89 13.66 -0.61 1.55
C CYS A 89 13.51 0.34 2.75
N GLU A 90 13.56 1.63 2.52
CA GLU A 90 13.29 2.68 3.53
C GLU A 90 11.86 3.25 3.42
N ALA A 91 11.17 2.90 2.34
CA ALA A 91 9.82 3.37 2.09
C ALA A 91 8.93 2.25 1.50
N ALA A 92 7.62 2.42 1.66
CA ALA A 92 6.60 1.53 1.11
C ALA A 92 5.45 2.33 0.48
N ILE A 93 4.97 1.89 -0.67
CA ILE A 93 3.74 2.38 -1.31
C ILE A 93 2.68 1.30 -1.19
N LEU A 94 1.66 1.55 -0.39
CA LEU A 94 0.70 0.52 -0.03
C LEU A 94 -0.72 0.83 -0.53
N LYS A 95 -1.47 -0.23 -0.82
CA LYS A 95 -2.87 -0.17 -1.26
C LYS A 95 -3.76 0.37 -0.15
N GLU A 96 -4.41 1.50 -0.40
CA GLU A 96 -5.30 2.17 0.54
C GLU A 96 -6.51 1.34 0.94
N ARG A 97 -7.07 1.70 2.09
CA ARG A 97 -8.31 1.16 2.69
C ARG A 97 -8.26 -0.34 3.00
N SER A 98 -7.15 -1.02 2.74
CA SER A 98 -6.98 -2.44 3.06
C SER A 98 -6.77 -2.62 4.57
N PRO A 99 -7.33 -3.67 5.19
CA PRO A 99 -7.04 -4.01 6.60
C PRO A 99 -5.57 -4.41 6.82
N SER A 100 -4.83 -4.72 5.76
CA SER A 100 -3.39 -4.98 5.79
C SER A 100 -2.58 -3.74 5.42
N CYS A 101 -2.82 -3.18 4.25
CA CYS A 101 -1.98 -2.18 3.59
C CYS A 101 -2.45 -0.73 3.79
N GLY A 102 -3.69 -0.50 4.25
CA GLY A 102 -4.27 0.84 4.35
C GLY A 102 -3.40 1.78 5.19
N CYS A 103 -3.21 3.01 4.70
CA CYS A 103 -2.40 4.02 5.36
C CYS A 103 -3.27 5.24 5.69
N GLY A 104 -3.45 5.54 6.97
CA GLY A 104 -4.21 6.66 7.50
C GLY A 104 -5.72 6.45 7.54
N ARG A 105 -6.31 5.70 6.60
CA ARG A 105 -7.76 5.38 6.59
C ARG A 105 -8.01 3.94 6.18
N ILE A 106 -8.86 3.26 6.94
CA ILE A 106 -9.28 1.87 6.72
C ILE A 106 -10.80 1.75 6.91
N TYR A 107 -11.39 0.63 6.51
CA TYR A 107 -12.77 0.33 6.87
C TYR A 107 -12.89 0.06 8.38
N ASP A 108 -14.03 0.46 8.95
CA ASP A 108 -14.24 0.57 10.41
C ASP A 108 -14.58 -0.76 11.12
N GLY A 109 -14.63 -1.87 10.39
CA GLY A 109 -14.94 -3.20 10.94
C GLY A 109 -16.41 -3.58 10.91
N THR A 110 -17.29 -2.72 10.39
CA THR A 110 -18.74 -2.96 10.34
C THR A 110 -19.21 -3.59 9.03
N PHE A 111 -18.35 -3.68 8.02
CA PHE A 111 -18.68 -4.14 6.65
C PHE A 111 -19.78 -3.32 5.96
N THR A 112 -19.95 -2.06 6.37
CA THR A 112 -20.92 -1.11 5.77
C THR A 112 -20.29 -0.18 4.73
N GLY A 113 -18.98 -0.29 4.49
CA GLY A 113 -18.23 0.62 3.63
C GLY A 113 -17.82 1.93 4.31
N THR A 114 -18.06 2.06 5.60
CA THR A 114 -17.66 3.22 6.42
C THR A 114 -16.14 3.21 6.65
N LEU A 115 -15.51 4.37 6.53
CA LEU A 115 -14.08 4.55 6.77
C LEU A 115 -13.83 5.21 8.11
N THR A 116 -12.78 4.76 8.78
CA THR A 116 -12.26 5.36 10.01
C THR A 116 -10.78 5.68 9.87
N ASP A 117 -10.27 6.57 10.72
CA ASP A 117 -8.84 6.84 10.80
C ASP A 117 -8.12 5.63 11.39
N GLY A 118 -7.00 5.27 10.79
CA GLY A 118 -6.20 4.13 11.22
C GLY A 118 -5.36 3.54 10.08
N ASP A 119 -4.48 2.63 10.47
CA ASP A 119 -3.60 1.92 9.55
C ASP A 119 -3.99 0.44 9.48
N GLY A 120 -3.74 -0.18 8.34
CA GLY A 120 -3.74 -1.63 8.20
C GLY A 120 -2.60 -2.26 9.00
N VAL A 121 -2.70 -3.57 9.26
CA VAL A 121 -1.73 -4.28 10.12
C VAL A 121 -0.30 -4.15 9.61
N THR A 122 -0.08 -4.28 8.30
CA THR A 122 1.23 -4.14 7.68
C THR A 122 1.71 -2.69 7.69
N ALA A 123 0.85 -1.74 7.35
CA ALA A 123 1.20 -0.33 7.35
C ALA A 123 1.63 0.14 8.75
N ALA A 124 0.89 -0.26 9.80
CA ALA A 124 1.22 0.03 11.18
C ALA A 124 2.60 -0.53 11.58
N LEU A 125 2.81 -1.83 11.31
CA LEU A 125 4.08 -2.49 11.66
C LEU A 125 5.29 -1.86 10.94
N LEU A 126 5.15 -1.51 9.66
CA LEU A 126 6.22 -0.86 8.91
C LEU A 126 6.55 0.52 9.50
N LYS A 127 5.53 1.34 9.81
CA LYS A 127 5.71 2.66 10.44
C LYS A 127 6.38 2.56 11.81
N GLU A 128 5.96 1.61 12.65
CA GLU A 128 6.57 1.33 13.97
C GLU A 128 8.06 0.96 13.86
N ASN A 129 8.47 0.41 12.72
CA ASN A 129 9.86 0.06 12.42
C ASN A 129 10.62 1.11 11.60
N GLY A 130 10.10 2.34 11.53
CA GLY A 130 10.78 3.48 10.89
C GLY A 130 10.68 3.53 9.37
N ILE A 131 9.90 2.64 8.73
CA ILE A 131 9.69 2.66 7.30
C ILE A 131 8.64 3.72 6.96
N LYS A 132 8.95 4.58 6.00
CA LYS A 132 8.01 5.60 5.50
C LYS A 132 6.91 4.93 4.68
N VAL A 133 5.66 5.04 5.10
CA VAL A 133 4.53 4.40 4.40
C VAL A 133 3.64 5.45 3.75
N TYR A 134 3.35 5.24 2.47
CA TYR A 134 2.53 6.12 1.64
C TYR A 134 1.34 5.35 1.04
N GLY A 135 0.21 6.03 0.93
CA GLY A 135 -0.95 5.54 0.18
C GLY A 135 -0.84 5.82 -1.32
N THR A 136 -1.92 5.60 -2.04
CA THR A 136 -2.01 5.77 -3.50
C THR A 136 -2.87 6.95 -3.93
N THR A 137 -3.45 7.72 -3.00
CA THR A 137 -4.16 8.96 -3.31
C THR A 137 -3.20 10.06 -3.73
N LEU A 138 -3.65 10.94 -4.63
CA LEU A 138 -2.86 12.05 -5.17
C LEU A 138 -2.13 12.91 -4.11
N PRO A 139 -2.74 13.28 -2.96
CA PRO A 139 -2.03 13.99 -1.90
C PRO A 139 -0.85 13.21 -1.34
N ASP A 140 -1.01 11.89 -1.17
CA ASP A 140 0.05 11.03 -0.62
C ASP A 140 1.16 10.79 -1.66
N ALA A 141 0.80 10.65 -2.95
CA ALA A 141 1.77 10.53 -4.03
C ALA A 141 2.58 11.83 -4.23
N VAL A 142 1.93 12.98 -4.09
CA VAL A 142 2.59 14.31 -4.14
C VAL A 142 3.47 14.50 -2.90
N SER A 143 3.00 14.11 -1.72
CA SER A 143 3.78 14.17 -0.47
C SER A 143 4.98 13.24 -0.54
N TYR A 144 4.84 12.05 -1.14
CA TYR A 144 5.92 11.11 -1.38
C TYR A 144 6.97 11.69 -2.33
N ALA A 145 6.54 12.25 -3.46
CA ALA A 145 7.43 12.90 -4.41
C ALA A 145 8.17 14.09 -3.78
N ALA A 146 7.48 14.89 -2.96
CA ALA A 146 8.08 16.01 -2.24
C ALA A 146 9.06 15.54 -1.15
N ALA A 147 8.73 14.46 -0.42
CA ALA A 147 9.61 13.88 0.58
C ALA A 147 10.89 13.30 -0.03
N LEU A 148 10.78 12.64 -1.18
CA LEU A 148 11.92 12.12 -1.93
C LEU A 148 12.76 13.23 -2.58
N ALA A 149 12.10 14.27 -3.11
CA ALA A 149 12.79 15.43 -3.66
C ALA A 149 13.58 16.18 -2.59
N SER A 150 13.08 16.28 -1.36
CA SER A 150 13.79 16.86 -0.22
C SER A 150 14.98 16.02 0.23
N ALA A 151 14.94 14.70 0.02
CA ALA A 151 16.03 13.79 0.38
C ALA A 151 17.14 13.72 -0.70
N SER A 152 16.80 13.95 -1.98
CA SER A 152 17.71 13.74 -3.13
C SER A 152 18.06 15.00 -3.93
N GLY A 153 17.64 16.18 -3.50
CA GLY A 153 18.18 17.46 -4.02
C GLY A 153 17.91 17.82 -5.48
N SER A 154 17.15 17.09 -6.30
CA SER A 154 16.72 17.59 -7.62
C SER A 154 15.81 16.64 -8.41
N GLY A 155 14.77 17.14 -9.01
CA GLY A 155 14.14 16.58 -10.21
C GLY A 155 12.74 15.99 -10.08
N LEU A 156 12.36 15.38 -8.98
CA LEU A 156 11.07 14.68 -8.82
C LEU A 156 9.85 15.60 -8.80
N ALA A 157 9.97 16.78 -8.21
CA ALA A 157 8.89 17.77 -8.18
C ALA A 157 8.40 18.14 -9.59
N ARG A 158 9.30 18.23 -10.57
CA ARG A 158 8.97 18.59 -11.95
C ARG A 158 8.21 17.48 -12.71
N LEU A 159 8.46 16.23 -12.40
CA LEU A 159 7.80 15.10 -13.08
C LEU A 159 6.34 14.94 -12.63
N PHE A 160 6.08 15.16 -11.35
CA PHE A 160 4.72 15.11 -10.81
C PHE A 160 3.90 16.35 -11.16
N GLU A 161 4.51 17.53 -11.25
CA GLU A 161 3.85 18.73 -11.79
C GLU A 161 3.42 18.56 -13.26
N GLY A 162 4.22 17.83 -14.07
CA GLY A 162 3.89 17.48 -15.44
C GLY A 162 2.69 16.52 -15.56
N LEU A 163 2.59 15.54 -14.65
CA LEU A 163 1.50 14.57 -14.62
C LEU A 163 0.17 15.18 -14.15
N VAL A 164 0.20 16.07 -13.16
CA VAL A 164 -0.98 16.78 -12.67
C VAL A 164 -1.55 17.75 -13.74
N ARG A 165 -0.70 18.34 -14.58
CA ARG A 165 -1.14 19.23 -15.67
C ARG A 165 -1.75 18.50 -16.86
N SER A 166 -1.45 17.21 -17.07
CA SER A 166 -2.02 16.44 -18.19
C SER A 166 -3.45 15.94 -17.94
N GLU A 167 -3.95 15.98 -16.70
CA GLU A 167 -5.34 15.61 -16.39
C GLU A 167 -6.34 16.78 -16.48
N GLY A 168 -5.89 17.99 -16.86
CA GLY A 168 -6.71 19.17 -17.10
C GLY A 168 -7.28 19.31 -18.51
N GLY A 169 -7.26 18.27 -19.33
CA GLY A 169 -7.82 18.23 -20.69
C GLY A 169 -9.33 18.00 -20.64
N THR A 170 -10.07 19.02 -21.07
CA THR A 170 -11.52 19.12 -21.24
C THR A 170 -12.14 17.87 -21.90
N PRO A 171 -13.29 17.36 -21.41
CA PRO A 171 -14.03 16.32 -22.13
C PRO A 171 -14.67 16.88 -23.39
N LEU A 172 -14.44 16.22 -24.51
CA LEU A 172 -15.31 16.27 -25.68
C LEU A 172 -16.33 15.15 -25.58
#